data_369e5e6aa88963b5cd7c7d53086770a1
#
_entry.id   369e5e6aa88963b5cd7c7d53086770a1
#
_cell.length_a   1.000
_cell.length_b   1.000
_cell.length_c   1.000
_cell.angle_alpha   90.00
_cell.angle_beta   90.00
_cell.angle_gamma   90.00
#
_symmetry.space_group_name_H-M   'P 1'
#
loop_
_entity.id
_entity.type
_entity.pdbx_description
1 polymer ?
#
loop_
_entity_poly.entity_id
_entity_poly.type
_entity_poly.pdbx_seq_one_letter_code
_entity_poly.pdbx_strand_id
1 'polypeptide(L)'
;MAEFSKCSCLKPTKWLKGKVIGSGSFGSVHLAMDKATGGFFVLKSTDSEAGFKCLENEVEILENLDSPHIVKFIGKDLSFEANGKRKLSLFLEFMTGGSLADVAEKFGGSLDEEVICLYTKGILKGLKYLHENGIVHCDLKCKNILLGTSGEIKLADLGCAKRIKDHKVKGITKSLSKSIGGTPLWMAPEILRNEELDFAADIWSLGCTIIEMATGKTPWGGDICTNPLAAVLKIACSNEMPQFPSHFSDVGLDFLAKCLERDSKKRWKVEQLLDHPFVSKGNSVKIKNFKVASTPASVLDGGIFSEMDFSDDQLSSDEDESTSGNALRDHGFWISTRGGKMDLESSESWINVRN
;
A
#
# COMPACT_ATOMS: atom_id res chain seq x y z
N MET A 1 -31.69 -15.21 -20.90
CA MET A 1 -30.29 -14.99 -21.29
C MET A 1 -30.07 -13.48 -21.22
N ALA A 2 -29.49 -12.99 -20.18
CA ALA A 2 -29.15 -11.57 -20.05
C ALA A 2 -27.72 -11.39 -20.60
N GLU A 3 -27.62 -10.69 -21.72
CA GLU A 3 -26.35 -10.24 -22.26
C GLU A 3 -25.72 -9.28 -21.27
N PHE A 4 -24.67 -9.74 -20.57
CA PHE A 4 -23.78 -8.84 -19.85
C PHE A 4 -23.11 -7.93 -20.87
N SER A 5 -23.56 -6.71 -20.95
CA SER A 5 -22.90 -5.63 -21.67
C SER A 5 -21.47 -5.53 -21.11
N LYS A 6 -20.48 -6.04 -21.85
CA LYS A 6 -19.07 -5.80 -21.59
C LYS A 6 -18.85 -4.29 -21.58
N CYS A 7 -18.61 -3.74 -20.42
CA CYS A 7 -18.13 -2.37 -20.29
C CYS A 7 -16.86 -2.28 -21.13
N SER A 8 -16.92 -1.57 -22.26
CA SER A 8 -15.76 -1.34 -23.11
C SER A 8 -14.81 -0.42 -22.35
N CYS A 9 -13.84 -1.01 -21.64
CA CYS A 9 -12.72 -0.26 -21.11
C CYS A 9 -12.01 0.40 -22.28
N LEU A 10 -12.23 1.70 -22.43
CA LEU A 10 -11.59 2.51 -23.47
C LEU A 10 -10.11 2.66 -23.09
N LYS A 11 -9.28 1.73 -23.59
CA LYS A 11 -7.83 1.84 -23.52
C LYS A 11 -7.41 3.20 -24.07
N PRO A 12 -6.58 3.99 -23.37
CA PRO A 12 -6.04 5.23 -23.88
C PRO A 12 -5.30 4.98 -25.21
N THR A 13 -5.74 5.60 -26.28
CA THR A 13 -5.13 5.43 -27.62
C THR A 13 -3.89 6.30 -27.80
N LYS A 14 -3.88 7.48 -27.15
CA LYS A 14 -2.73 8.41 -27.16
C LYS A 14 -2.50 8.90 -25.74
N TRP A 15 -1.31 8.67 -25.21
CA TRP A 15 -0.97 9.04 -23.85
C TRP A 15 0.48 9.51 -23.72
N LEU A 16 0.78 10.18 -22.62
CA LEU A 16 2.12 10.60 -22.22
C LEU A 16 2.55 9.78 -21.01
N LYS A 17 3.77 9.24 -21.06
CA LYS A 17 4.41 8.60 -19.93
C LYS A 17 5.06 9.68 -19.05
N GLY A 18 4.70 9.70 -17.77
CA GLY A 18 5.25 10.59 -16.76
C GLY A 18 6.35 9.94 -15.92
N LYS A 19 6.60 10.52 -14.75
CA LYS A 19 7.61 10.04 -13.80
C LYS A 19 7.25 8.67 -13.22
N VAL A 20 8.28 7.96 -12.73
CA VAL A 20 8.10 6.78 -11.88
C VAL A 20 7.47 7.23 -10.55
N ILE A 21 6.40 6.55 -10.15
CA ILE A 21 5.71 6.76 -8.88
C ILE A 21 5.83 5.56 -7.94
N GLY A 22 6.37 4.44 -8.44
CA GLY A 22 6.66 3.24 -7.66
C GLY A 22 7.57 2.30 -8.43
N SER A 23 8.36 1.53 -7.70
CA SER A 23 9.19 0.46 -8.24
C SER A 23 9.25 -0.70 -7.24
N GLY A 24 9.38 -1.92 -7.74
CA GLY A 24 9.46 -3.12 -6.91
C GLY A 24 9.90 -4.34 -7.71
N SER A 25 9.89 -5.50 -7.06
CA SER A 25 10.31 -6.78 -7.65
C SER A 25 9.57 -7.16 -8.93
N PHE A 26 8.36 -6.61 -9.12
CA PHE A 26 7.47 -6.95 -10.24
C PHE A 26 7.51 -5.92 -11.38
N GLY A 27 8.31 -4.86 -11.25
CA GLY A 27 8.49 -3.85 -12.29
C GLY A 27 8.38 -2.41 -11.81
N SER A 28 8.19 -1.49 -12.76
CA SER A 28 8.05 -0.06 -12.53
C SER A 28 6.62 0.42 -12.76
N VAL A 29 6.21 1.37 -11.94
CA VAL A 29 4.90 2.02 -11.98
C VAL A 29 5.11 3.49 -12.34
N HIS A 30 4.50 3.94 -13.43
CA HIS A 30 4.62 5.31 -13.92
C HIS A 30 3.27 6.00 -13.90
N LEU A 31 3.26 7.28 -13.55
CA LEU A 31 2.14 8.14 -13.85
C LEU A 31 2.03 8.30 -15.38
N ALA A 32 0.82 8.31 -15.90
CA ALA A 32 0.55 8.56 -17.30
C ALA A 32 -0.65 9.50 -17.45
N MET A 33 -0.75 10.19 -18.57
CA MET A 33 -1.83 11.12 -18.89
C MET A 33 -2.41 10.79 -20.27
N ASP A 34 -3.71 10.62 -20.33
CA ASP A 34 -4.44 10.48 -21.58
C ASP A 34 -4.50 11.84 -22.31
N LYS A 35 -4.02 11.87 -23.56
CA LYS A 35 -3.99 13.10 -24.37
C LYS A 35 -5.36 13.56 -24.82
N ALA A 36 -6.34 12.69 -24.84
CA ALA A 36 -7.70 13.04 -25.30
C ALA A 36 -8.52 13.71 -24.19
N THR A 37 -8.35 13.24 -22.94
CA THR A 37 -9.17 13.69 -21.81
C THR A 37 -8.40 14.55 -20.80
N GLY A 38 -7.06 14.52 -20.82
CA GLY A 38 -6.20 15.09 -19.79
C GLY A 38 -6.20 14.27 -18.49
N GLY A 39 -6.94 13.17 -18.43
CA GLY A 39 -7.07 12.31 -17.24
C GLY A 39 -5.79 11.54 -16.93
N PHE A 40 -5.51 11.39 -15.62
CA PHE A 40 -4.36 10.62 -15.17
C PHE A 40 -4.72 9.15 -14.95
N PHE A 41 -3.76 8.30 -15.24
CA PHE A 41 -3.82 6.87 -14.95
C PHE A 41 -2.42 6.34 -14.62
N VAL A 42 -2.32 5.07 -14.27
CA VAL A 42 -1.08 4.41 -13.90
C VAL A 42 -0.70 3.40 -14.97
N LEU A 43 0.58 3.41 -15.36
CA LEU A 43 1.19 2.42 -16.24
C LEU A 43 2.13 1.53 -15.42
N LYS A 44 1.77 0.26 -15.24
CA LYS A 44 2.63 -0.77 -14.65
C LYS A 44 3.27 -1.60 -15.75
N SER A 45 4.58 -1.75 -15.72
CA SER A 45 5.34 -2.50 -16.73
C SER A 45 6.58 -3.14 -16.10
N THR A 46 7.10 -4.19 -16.75
CA THR A 46 8.27 -4.91 -16.27
C THR A 46 9.17 -5.35 -17.42
N ASP A 47 10.47 -5.42 -17.12
CA ASP A 47 11.49 -5.92 -18.04
C ASP A 47 12.01 -7.32 -17.64
N SER A 48 11.56 -7.88 -16.50
CA SER A 48 11.96 -9.20 -16.02
C SER A 48 10.95 -10.28 -16.40
N GLU A 49 11.43 -11.50 -16.67
CA GLU A 49 10.57 -12.66 -16.99
C GLU A 49 9.64 -13.02 -15.81
N ALA A 50 10.14 -12.93 -14.56
CA ALA A 50 9.34 -13.18 -13.38
C ALA A 50 8.24 -12.11 -13.20
N GLY A 51 8.59 -10.84 -13.39
CA GLY A 51 7.64 -9.74 -13.37
C GLY A 51 6.58 -9.86 -14.46
N PHE A 52 6.96 -10.32 -15.66
CA PHE A 52 6.02 -10.55 -16.76
C PHE A 52 4.94 -11.55 -16.38
N LYS A 53 5.30 -12.70 -15.77
CA LYS A 53 4.34 -13.70 -15.30
C LYS A 53 3.41 -13.15 -14.21
N CYS A 54 3.94 -12.35 -13.27
CA CYS A 54 3.12 -11.69 -12.26
C CYS A 54 2.16 -10.70 -12.89
N LEU A 55 2.62 -9.92 -13.87
CA LEU A 55 1.78 -8.93 -14.54
C LEU A 55 0.71 -9.59 -15.43
N GLU A 56 1.02 -10.71 -16.10
CA GLU A 56 0.02 -11.53 -16.80
C GLU A 56 -1.06 -12.04 -15.86
N ASN A 57 -0.68 -12.57 -14.69
CA ASN A 57 -1.63 -13.03 -13.67
C ASN A 57 -2.51 -11.88 -13.16
N GLU A 58 -1.92 -10.71 -12.89
CA GLU A 58 -2.66 -9.53 -12.45
C GLU A 58 -3.70 -9.07 -13.49
N VAL A 59 -3.32 -9.05 -14.76
CA VAL A 59 -4.21 -8.73 -15.88
C VAL A 59 -5.37 -9.74 -15.95
N GLU A 60 -5.08 -11.04 -15.94
CA GLU A 60 -6.09 -12.10 -16.02
C GLU A 60 -7.13 -12.00 -14.89
N ILE A 61 -6.68 -11.62 -13.70
CA ILE A 61 -7.56 -11.44 -12.54
C ILE A 61 -8.37 -10.15 -12.69
N LEU A 62 -7.72 -9.01 -12.92
CA LEU A 62 -8.36 -7.68 -12.91
C LEU A 62 -9.35 -7.48 -14.06
N GLU A 63 -9.12 -8.09 -15.23
CA GLU A 63 -10.05 -8.00 -16.38
C GLU A 63 -11.47 -8.48 -16.05
N ASN A 64 -11.61 -9.33 -15.02
CA ASN A 64 -12.86 -9.96 -14.63
C ASN A 64 -13.42 -9.41 -13.32
N LEU A 65 -12.81 -8.36 -12.75
CA LEU A 65 -13.24 -7.75 -11.50
C LEU A 65 -13.79 -6.34 -11.74
N ASP A 66 -14.91 -6.03 -11.08
CA ASP A 66 -15.48 -4.68 -11.03
C ASP A 66 -16.00 -4.42 -9.61
N SER A 67 -15.28 -3.63 -8.83
CA SER A 67 -15.60 -3.33 -7.44
C SER A 67 -15.05 -1.96 -7.03
N PRO A 68 -15.79 -1.18 -6.23
CA PRO A 68 -15.29 0.07 -5.69
C PRO A 68 -14.14 -0.12 -4.69
N HIS A 69 -13.84 -1.35 -4.29
CA HIS A 69 -12.79 -1.68 -3.31
C HIS A 69 -11.57 -2.38 -3.93
N ILE A 70 -11.55 -2.53 -5.26
CA ILE A 70 -10.40 -3.05 -6.02
C ILE A 70 -9.95 -1.98 -7.01
N VAL A 71 -8.64 -1.85 -7.23
CA VAL A 71 -8.10 -0.93 -8.22
C VAL A 71 -8.68 -1.25 -9.60
N LYS A 72 -9.18 -0.22 -10.30
CA LYS A 72 -9.89 -0.41 -11.57
C LYS A 72 -8.90 -0.70 -12.68
N PHE A 73 -9.17 -1.78 -13.41
CA PHE A 73 -8.51 -2.09 -14.67
C PHE A 73 -9.02 -1.15 -15.77
N ILE A 74 -8.11 -0.49 -16.49
CA ILE A 74 -8.42 0.38 -17.64
C ILE A 74 -8.12 -0.35 -18.95
N GLY A 75 -7.05 -1.14 -18.98
CA GLY A 75 -6.66 -1.87 -20.16
C GLY A 75 -5.26 -2.44 -20.08
N LYS A 76 -4.82 -3.08 -21.14
CA LYS A 76 -3.47 -3.64 -21.31
C LYS A 76 -2.91 -3.34 -22.70
N ASP A 77 -1.60 -3.39 -22.83
CA ASP A 77 -0.88 -3.34 -24.08
C ASP A 77 0.22 -4.37 -24.12
N LEU A 78 0.24 -5.16 -25.18
CA LEU A 78 1.30 -6.11 -25.46
C LEU A 78 2.06 -5.64 -26.69
N SER A 79 3.30 -5.27 -26.50
CA SER A 79 4.21 -4.82 -27.56
C SER A 79 5.46 -5.71 -27.61
N PHE A 80 6.24 -5.55 -28.67
CA PHE A 80 7.52 -6.21 -28.83
C PHE A 80 8.61 -5.15 -28.93
N GLU A 81 9.67 -5.32 -28.18
CA GLU A 81 10.87 -4.50 -28.30
C GLU A 81 11.65 -4.87 -29.58
N ALA A 82 12.58 -4.00 -29.98
CA ALA A 82 13.42 -4.22 -31.17
C ALA A 82 14.25 -5.52 -31.09
N ASN A 83 14.54 -6.02 -29.92
CA ASN A 83 15.22 -7.29 -29.66
C ASN A 83 14.28 -8.52 -29.70
N GLY A 84 12.98 -8.33 -30.02
CA GLY A 84 11.98 -9.38 -30.06
C GLY A 84 11.38 -9.74 -28.70
N LYS A 85 11.80 -9.10 -27.59
CA LYS A 85 11.27 -9.34 -26.25
C LYS A 85 9.85 -8.80 -26.12
N ARG A 86 8.95 -9.60 -25.54
CA ARG A 86 7.58 -9.18 -25.24
C ARG A 86 7.57 -8.19 -24.06
N LYS A 87 6.81 -7.13 -24.20
CA LYS A 87 6.57 -6.13 -23.17
C LYS A 87 5.08 -6.01 -22.90
N LEU A 88 4.68 -6.35 -21.69
CA LEU A 88 3.31 -6.17 -21.23
C LEU A 88 3.22 -4.89 -20.41
N SER A 89 2.22 -4.09 -20.72
CA SER A 89 1.89 -2.87 -19.98
C SER A 89 0.45 -2.96 -19.49
N LEU A 90 0.25 -2.69 -18.21
CA LEU A 90 -1.06 -2.69 -17.55
C LEU A 90 -1.43 -1.25 -17.22
N PHE A 91 -2.65 -0.84 -17.61
CA PHE A 91 -3.21 0.47 -17.33
C PHE A 91 -4.24 0.35 -16.20
N LEU A 92 -4.02 1.13 -15.13
CA LEU A 92 -4.85 1.13 -13.92
C LEU A 92 -5.30 2.55 -13.59
N GLU A 93 -6.37 2.70 -12.83
CA GLU A 93 -6.75 3.99 -12.27
C GLU A 93 -5.64 4.55 -11.37
N PHE A 94 -5.55 5.87 -11.32
CA PHE A 94 -4.61 6.57 -10.46
C PHE A 94 -5.27 6.92 -9.13
N MET A 95 -4.73 6.38 -8.04
CA MET A 95 -5.17 6.64 -6.67
C MET A 95 -4.30 7.74 -6.06
N THR A 96 -4.85 8.94 -5.94
CA THR A 96 -4.07 10.16 -5.64
C THR A 96 -3.57 10.25 -4.20
N GLY A 97 -4.20 9.54 -3.25
CA GLY A 97 -3.75 9.47 -1.85
C GLY A 97 -2.48 8.66 -1.64
N GLY A 98 -2.09 7.84 -2.63
CA GLY A 98 -0.97 6.92 -2.53
C GLY A 98 -1.31 5.64 -1.77
N SER A 99 -0.29 4.91 -1.32
CA SER A 99 -0.48 3.70 -0.49
C SER A 99 -0.68 4.06 0.98
N LEU A 100 -1.23 3.12 1.77
CA LEU A 100 -1.33 3.31 3.23
C LEU A 100 0.05 3.42 3.89
N ALA A 101 1.10 2.85 3.31
CA ALA A 101 2.46 3.05 3.77
C ALA A 101 2.89 4.51 3.59
N ASP A 102 2.62 5.12 2.40
CA ASP A 102 2.91 6.55 2.15
C ASP A 102 2.08 7.46 3.05
N VAL A 103 0.83 7.07 3.35
CA VAL A 103 -0.04 7.81 4.28
C VAL A 103 0.54 7.77 5.68
N ALA A 104 0.86 6.59 6.21
CA ALA A 104 1.46 6.47 7.54
C ALA A 104 2.74 7.29 7.66
N GLU A 105 3.63 7.24 6.66
CA GLU A 105 4.86 8.04 6.62
C GLU A 105 4.58 9.55 6.72
N LYS A 106 3.58 10.06 5.98
CA LYS A 106 3.20 11.49 5.99
C LYS A 106 2.61 11.95 7.34
N PHE A 107 2.06 11.02 8.12
CA PHE A 107 1.44 11.31 9.42
C PHE A 107 2.27 10.84 10.62
N GLY A 108 3.60 10.85 10.50
CA GLY A 108 4.50 10.55 11.62
C GLY A 108 4.88 9.08 11.77
N GLY A 109 4.63 8.26 10.76
CA GLY A 109 5.06 6.86 10.68
C GLY A 109 4.00 5.85 11.14
N SER A 110 2.94 6.28 11.84
CA SER A 110 1.85 5.41 12.31
C SER A 110 0.51 6.11 12.20
N LEU A 111 -0.58 5.35 12.29
CA LEU A 111 -1.95 5.85 12.22
C LEU A 111 -2.70 5.60 13.54
N ASP A 112 -3.61 6.50 13.88
CA ASP A 112 -4.50 6.36 15.03
C ASP A 112 -5.48 5.21 14.85
N GLU A 113 -5.87 4.55 15.94
CA GLU A 113 -6.76 3.39 15.94
C GLU A 113 -8.10 3.67 15.25
N GLU A 114 -8.66 4.88 15.42
CA GLU A 114 -9.91 5.28 14.74
C GLU A 114 -9.77 5.28 13.21
N VAL A 115 -8.65 5.78 12.69
CA VAL A 115 -8.34 5.77 11.26
C VAL A 115 -8.10 4.36 10.77
N ILE A 116 -7.36 3.55 11.52
CA ILE A 116 -7.11 2.13 11.21
C ILE A 116 -8.43 1.37 11.12
N CYS A 117 -9.36 1.62 12.03
CA CYS A 117 -10.70 1.05 12.02
C CYS A 117 -11.45 1.35 10.70
N LEU A 118 -11.46 2.61 10.26
CA LEU A 118 -12.08 3.03 9.00
C LEU A 118 -11.45 2.33 7.79
N TYR A 119 -10.12 2.31 7.73
CA TYR A 119 -9.39 1.68 6.62
C TYR A 119 -9.57 0.16 6.62
N THR A 120 -9.53 -0.47 7.80
CA THR A 120 -9.77 -1.91 7.96
C THR A 120 -11.13 -2.32 7.41
N LYS A 121 -12.16 -1.52 7.63
CA LYS A 121 -13.50 -1.75 7.06
C LYS A 121 -13.47 -1.74 5.52
N GLY A 122 -12.75 -0.80 4.92
CA GLY A 122 -12.56 -0.74 3.45
C GLY A 122 -11.81 -1.96 2.92
N ILE A 123 -10.73 -2.36 3.59
CA ILE A 123 -9.94 -3.54 3.25
C ILE A 123 -10.79 -4.82 3.31
N LEU A 124 -11.56 -5.00 4.40
CA LEU A 124 -12.45 -6.15 4.55
C LEU A 124 -13.50 -6.25 3.44
N LYS A 125 -14.05 -5.12 2.99
CA LYS A 125 -14.98 -5.12 1.84
C LYS A 125 -14.29 -5.56 0.55
N GLY A 126 -13.05 -5.13 0.32
CA GLY A 126 -12.25 -5.58 -0.81
C GLY A 126 -11.93 -7.07 -0.74
N LEU A 127 -11.51 -7.57 0.43
CA LEU A 127 -11.26 -9.00 0.65
C LEU A 127 -12.53 -9.83 0.49
N LYS A 128 -13.67 -9.37 1.02
CA LYS A 128 -14.95 -10.06 0.83
C LYS A 128 -15.25 -10.26 -0.66
N TYR A 129 -15.12 -9.18 -1.44
CA TYR A 129 -15.35 -9.26 -2.88
C TYR A 129 -14.40 -10.25 -3.58
N LEU A 130 -13.09 -10.24 -3.24
CA LEU A 130 -12.13 -11.20 -3.79
C LEU A 130 -12.48 -12.63 -3.41
N HIS A 131 -12.78 -12.89 -2.14
CA HIS A 131 -13.10 -14.22 -1.62
C HIS A 131 -14.39 -14.77 -2.23
N GLU A 132 -15.43 -13.95 -2.41
CA GLU A 132 -16.67 -14.33 -3.12
C GLU A 132 -16.40 -14.69 -4.58
N ASN A 133 -15.36 -14.14 -5.21
CA ASN A 133 -14.90 -14.50 -6.55
C ASN A 133 -13.87 -15.63 -6.57
N GLY A 134 -13.66 -16.31 -5.44
CA GLY A 134 -12.72 -17.43 -5.32
C GLY A 134 -11.25 -17.02 -5.43
N ILE A 135 -10.89 -15.78 -5.09
CA ILE A 135 -9.55 -15.22 -5.23
C ILE A 135 -8.97 -14.94 -3.84
N VAL A 136 -7.73 -15.40 -3.60
CA VAL A 136 -6.89 -15.02 -2.47
C VAL A 136 -5.87 -14.00 -2.96
N HIS A 137 -5.70 -12.91 -2.24
CA HIS A 137 -4.79 -11.81 -2.62
C HIS A 137 -3.30 -12.21 -2.52
N CYS A 138 -2.94 -12.93 -1.46
CA CYS A 138 -1.61 -13.47 -1.17
C CYS A 138 -0.48 -12.46 -0.90
N ASP A 139 -0.66 -11.14 -1.07
CA ASP A 139 0.36 -10.12 -0.77
C ASP A 139 -0.27 -8.86 -0.17
N LEU A 140 -1.16 -9.03 0.82
CA LEU A 140 -1.80 -7.90 1.50
C LEU A 140 -0.81 -7.24 2.48
N LYS A 141 -0.59 -5.92 2.32
CA LYS A 141 0.28 -5.06 3.15
C LYS A 141 -0.04 -3.59 2.86
N CYS A 142 0.42 -2.65 3.70
CA CYS A 142 0.13 -1.22 3.52
C CYS A 142 0.54 -0.68 2.13
N LYS A 143 1.60 -1.17 1.53
CA LYS A 143 2.04 -0.76 0.18
C LYS A 143 1.06 -1.14 -0.94
N ASN A 144 0.26 -2.18 -0.74
CA ASN A 144 -0.68 -2.71 -1.73
C ASN A 144 -2.13 -2.29 -1.46
N ILE A 145 -2.34 -1.36 -0.57
CA ILE A 145 -3.65 -0.77 -0.24
C ILE A 145 -3.58 0.72 -0.57
N LEU A 146 -4.41 1.16 -1.50
CA LEU A 146 -4.39 2.51 -2.03
C LEU A 146 -5.54 3.34 -1.50
N LEU A 147 -5.26 4.63 -1.27
CA LEU A 147 -6.22 5.62 -0.79
C LEU A 147 -6.60 6.59 -1.92
N GLY A 148 -7.89 6.81 -2.11
CA GLY A 148 -8.40 7.84 -3.00
C GLY A 148 -8.64 9.17 -2.28
N THR A 149 -9.04 10.18 -3.03
CA THR A 149 -9.22 11.56 -2.53
C THR A 149 -10.31 11.71 -1.47
N SER A 150 -11.32 10.84 -1.50
CA SER A 150 -12.47 10.89 -0.56
C SER A 150 -12.32 9.90 0.60
N GLY A 151 -11.12 9.32 0.78
CA GLY A 151 -10.87 8.33 1.84
C GLY A 151 -11.29 6.90 1.47
N GLU A 152 -11.66 6.65 0.22
CA GLU A 152 -11.96 5.31 -0.28
C GLU A 152 -10.70 4.44 -0.34
N ILE A 153 -10.82 3.21 0.13
CA ILE A 153 -9.75 2.21 0.14
C ILE A 153 -9.95 1.22 -1.01
N LYS A 154 -8.87 0.96 -1.75
CA LYS A 154 -8.83 -0.05 -2.81
C LYS A 154 -7.63 -0.97 -2.66
N LEU A 155 -7.87 -2.27 -2.81
CA LEU A 155 -6.81 -3.28 -2.90
C LEU A 155 -6.18 -3.25 -4.28
N ALA A 156 -4.86 -3.34 -4.33
CA ALA A 156 -4.04 -3.27 -5.53
C ALA A 156 -2.94 -4.33 -5.53
N ASP A 157 -2.27 -4.50 -6.66
CA ASP A 157 -1.17 -5.46 -6.86
C ASP A 157 -1.60 -6.92 -6.68
N LEU A 158 -2.47 -7.39 -7.59
CA LEU A 158 -2.95 -8.77 -7.64
C LEU A 158 -1.98 -9.72 -8.38
N GLY A 159 -0.72 -9.32 -8.59
CA GLY A 159 0.29 -10.14 -9.28
C GLY A 159 0.60 -11.48 -8.59
N CYS A 160 0.47 -11.52 -7.26
CA CYS A 160 0.61 -12.74 -6.45
C CYS A 160 -0.69 -13.49 -6.19
N ALA A 161 -1.85 -12.91 -6.55
CA ALA A 161 -3.14 -13.47 -6.21
C ALA A 161 -3.38 -14.85 -6.87
N LYS A 162 -4.19 -15.68 -6.23
CA LYS A 162 -4.48 -17.05 -6.68
C LYS A 162 -5.98 -17.30 -6.69
N ARG A 163 -6.46 -18.00 -7.73
CA ARG A 163 -7.83 -18.51 -7.76
C ARG A 163 -7.89 -19.86 -7.04
N ILE A 164 -8.77 -19.97 -6.04
CA ILE A 164 -9.12 -21.26 -5.45
C ILE A 164 -10.19 -21.89 -6.35
N LYS A 165 -9.80 -22.89 -7.11
CA LYS A 165 -10.76 -23.69 -7.87
C LYS A 165 -11.52 -24.58 -6.89
N ASP A 166 -12.84 -24.70 -7.11
CA ASP A 166 -13.74 -25.51 -6.27
C ASP A 166 -13.10 -26.80 -5.78
N HIS A 167 -13.27 -27.12 -4.51
CA HIS A 167 -12.66 -28.20 -3.72
C HIS A 167 -12.86 -29.64 -4.27
N LYS A 168 -13.21 -29.85 -5.54
CA LYS A 168 -13.48 -31.16 -6.14
C LYS A 168 -12.31 -31.78 -6.92
N VAL A 169 -11.18 -31.09 -7.06
CA VAL A 169 -10.01 -31.66 -7.74
C VAL A 169 -8.93 -32.05 -6.72
N LYS A 170 -9.14 -33.19 -6.07
CA LYS A 170 -8.07 -33.90 -5.34
C LYS A 170 -6.93 -34.19 -6.31
N GLY A 171 -5.82 -33.43 -6.25
CA GLY A 171 -4.63 -33.77 -7.04
C GLY A 171 -3.80 -32.60 -7.58
N ILE A 172 -4.24 -31.34 -7.46
CA ILE A 172 -3.52 -30.18 -8.02
C ILE A 172 -2.66 -29.45 -6.96
N THR A 173 -2.78 -29.84 -5.69
CA THR A 173 -2.07 -29.21 -4.56
C THR A 173 -0.54 -29.22 -4.66
N LYS A 174 0.04 -30.20 -5.36
CA LYS A 174 1.53 -30.28 -5.50
C LYS A 174 2.13 -29.29 -6.51
N SER A 175 1.34 -28.71 -7.40
CA SER A 175 1.84 -27.74 -8.41
C SER A 175 1.77 -26.28 -7.94
N LEU A 176 0.87 -25.95 -7.00
CA LEU A 176 0.73 -24.61 -6.43
C LEU A 176 1.86 -24.24 -5.46
N SER A 177 2.50 -25.23 -4.83
CA SER A 177 3.54 -25.03 -3.82
C SER A 177 4.88 -24.52 -4.36
N LYS A 178 5.10 -24.52 -5.68
CA LYS A 178 6.41 -24.18 -6.26
C LYS A 178 6.69 -22.69 -6.45
N SER A 179 5.70 -21.80 -6.28
CA SER A 179 5.91 -20.34 -6.35
C SER A 179 4.79 -19.58 -5.67
N ILE A 180 4.72 -19.61 -4.34
CA ILE A 180 3.88 -18.65 -3.62
C ILE A 180 4.68 -17.35 -3.58
N GLY A 181 4.26 -16.38 -4.42
CA GLY A 181 4.74 -15.01 -4.33
C GLY A 181 4.17 -14.33 -3.08
N GLY A 182 4.73 -13.22 -2.68
CA GLY A 182 4.28 -12.40 -1.56
C GLY A 182 5.42 -11.96 -0.66
N THR A 183 5.10 -11.27 0.42
CA THR A 183 6.07 -10.68 1.35
C THR A 183 6.15 -11.53 2.63
N PRO A 184 7.26 -12.22 2.91
CA PRO A 184 7.33 -13.26 3.95
C PRO A 184 6.82 -12.85 5.34
N LEU A 185 7.07 -11.63 5.79
CA LEU A 185 6.67 -11.16 7.12
C LEU A 185 5.15 -10.95 7.28
N TRP A 186 4.40 -10.89 6.20
CA TRP A 186 2.93 -10.81 6.20
C TRP A 186 2.27 -12.15 5.89
N MET A 187 3.06 -13.18 5.51
CA MET A 187 2.51 -14.49 5.17
C MET A 187 2.03 -15.26 6.40
N ALA A 188 0.94 -15.96 6.22
CA ALA A 188 0.41 -16.85 7.24
C ALA A 188 1.30 -18.08 7.47
N PRO A 189 1.35 -18.62 8.72
CA PRO A 189 2.20 -19.77 9.06
C PRO A 189 1.96 -20.98 8.17
N GLU A 190 0.70 -21.30 7.86
CA GLU A 190 0.32 -22.43 6.99
C GLU A 190 0.90 -22.27 5.58
N ILE A 191 1.00 -21.03 5.07
CA ILE A 191 1.57 -20.77 3.75
C ILE A 191 3.08 -21.01 3.74
N LEU A 192 3.77 -20.55 4.78
CA LEU A 192 5.21 -20.76 4.94
C LEU A 192 5.56 -22.24 5.19
N ARG A 193 4.64 -23.01 5.77
CA ARG A 193 4.75 -24.48 5.90
C ARG A 193 4.35 -25.25 4.65
N ASN A 194 3.97 -24.55 3.56
CA ASN A 194 3.57 -25.17 2.31
C ASN A 194 2.28 -26.02 2.45
N GLU A 195 1.39 -25.60 3.35
CA GLU A 195 0.08 -26.19 3.55
C GLU A 195 -0.92 -25.68 2.49
N GLU A 196 -2.16 -26.10 2.58
CA GLU A 196 -3.21 -25.70 1.64
C GLU A 196 -3.51 -24.21 1.75
N LEU A 197 -3.56 -23.52 0.59
CA LEU A 197 -3.93 -22.11 0.52
C LEU A 197 -5.47 -21.99 0.64
N ASP A 198 -5.89 -21.14 1.59
CA ASP A 198 -7.29 -20.77 1.79
C ASP A 198 -7.40 -19.25 2.03
N PHE A 199 -8.62 -18.72 1.99
CA PHE A 199 -8.96 -17.32 2.27
C PHE A 199 -8.45 -16.83 3.64
N ALA A 200 -8.29 -17.73 4.58
CA ALA A 200 -7.74 -17.46 5.90
C ALA A 200 -6.33 -16.84 5.83
N ALA A 201 -5.56 -17.10 4.78
CA ALA A 201 -4.23 -16.52 4.60
C ALA A 201 -4.28 -14.98 4.49
N ASP A 202 -5.26 -14.42 3.78
CA ASP A 202 -5.44 -12.98 3.65
C ASP A 202 -5.86 -12.33 4.99
N ILE A 203 -6.58 -13.07 5.84
CA ILE A 203 -6.97 -12.58 7.17
C ILE A 203 -5.77 -12.44 8.10
N TRP A 204 -4.84 -13.40 8.05
CA TRP A 204 -3.56 -13.25 8.74
C TRP A 204 -2.79 -12.02 8.25
N SER A 205 -2.67 -11.87 6.93
CA SER A 205 -2.01 -10.73 6.31
C SER A 205 -2.70 -9.39 6.67
N LEU A 206 -4.02 -9.38 6.84
CA LEU A 206 -4.77 -8.24 7.35
C LEU A 206 -4.34 -7.89 8.79
N GLY A 207 -4.25 -8.88 9.68
CA GLY A 207 -3.75 -8.65 11.06
C GLY A 207 -2.34 -8.05 11.07
N CYS A 208 -1.44 -8.58 10.24
CA CYS A 208 -0.10 -8.03 10.04
C CYS A 208 -0.12 -6.59 9.51
N THR A 209 -1.02 -6.30 8.56
CA THR A 209 -1.19 -4.96 7.99
C THR A 209 -1.73 -3.95 9.02
N ILE A 210 -2.62 -4.38 9.92
CA ILE A 210 -3.11 -3.53 11.01
C ILE A 210 -1.97 -3.18 11.97
N ILE A 211 -1.10 -4.13 12.31
CA ILE A 211 0.10 -3.86 13.12
C ILE A 211 1.03 -2.88 12.40
N GLU A 212 1.23 -3.06 11.09
CA GLU A 212 2.03 -2.14 10.26
C GLU A 212 1.44 -0.72 10.29
N MET A 213 0.12 -0.54 10.11
CA MET A 213 -0.54 0.77 10.22
C MET A 213 -0.37 1.40 11.60
N ALA A 214 -0.47 0.63 12.67
CA ALA A 214 -0.43 1.10 14.04
C ALA A 214 0.98 1.46 14.53
N THR A 215 2.01 0.84 13.96
CA THR A 215 3.39 0.97 14.46
C THR A 215 4.34 1.61 13.46
N GLY A 216 3.96 1.69 12.18
CA GLY A 216 4.84 2.08 11.09
C GLY A 216 6.01 1.11 10.85
N LYS A 217 5.96 -0.06 11.46
CA LYS A 217 7.04 -1.07 11.41
C LYS A 217 6.52 -2.38 10.83
N THR A 218 7.45 -3.23 10.43
CA THR A 218 7.09 -4.61 10.04
C THR A 218 6.42 -5.34 11.19
N PRO A 219 5.47 -6.26 10.93
CA PRO A 219 4.64 -6.86 11.97
C PRO A 219 5.40 -7.67 13.03
N TRP A 220 6.62 -8.09 12.73
CA TRP A 220 7.45 -8.90 13.63
C TRP A 220 8.57 -8.11 14.34
N GLY A 221 8.63 -6.79 14.17
CA GLY A 221 9.66 -5.94 14.79
C GLY A 221 11.01 -5.93 14.06
N GLY A 222 11.93 -5.05 14.52
CA GLY A 222 13.16 -4.73 13.80
C GLY A 222 14.23 -5.84 13.75
N ASP A 223 14.35 -6.65 14.81
CA ASP A 223 15.45 -7.62 14.92
C ASP A 223 15.33 -8.81 13.96
N ILE A 224 14.12 -9.14 13.53
CA ILE A 224 13.84 -10.22 12.58
C ILE A 224 14.16 -9.82 11.14
N CYS A 225 14.17 -8.53 10.83
CA CYS A 225 14.43 -8.04 9.47
C CYS A 225 15.88 -8.28 9.00
N THR A 226 16.81 -8.53 9.92
CA THR A 226 18.22 -8.76 9.59
C THR A 226 18.49 -10.13 8.98
N ASN A 227 17.61 -11.11 9.21
CA ASN A 227 17.72 -12.45 8.64
C ASN A 227 16.36 -12.97 8.15
N PRO A 228 16.04 -12.82 6.85
CA PRO A 228 14.77 -13.24 6.29
C PRO A 228 14.43 -14.72 6.49
N LEU A 229 15.45 -15.61 6.44
CA LEU A 229 15.23 -17.04 6.65
C LEU A 229 14.88 -17.35 8.11
N ALA A 230 15.53 -16.71 9.06
CA ALA A 230 15.20 -16.86 10.48
C ALA A 230 13.77 -16.34 10.75
N ALA A 231 13.34 -15.26 10.11
CA ALA A 231 11.98 -14.75 10.18
C ALA A 231 10.97 -15.78 9.67
N VAL A 232 11.21 -16.35 8.50
CA VAL A 232 10.34 -17.38 7.91
C VAL A 232 10.24 -18.60 8.83
N LEU A 233 11.35 -19.11 9.35
CA LEU A 233 11.36 -20.25 10.27
C LEU A 233 10.63 -19.95 11.58
N LYS A 234 10.82 -18.74 12.12
CA LYS A 234 10.11 -18.30 13.33
C LYS A 234 8.59 -18.26 13.10
N ILE A 235 8.14 -17.68 12.01
CA ILE A 235 6.73 -17.60 11.67
C ILE A 235 6.14 -19.00 11.42
N ALA A 236 6.83 -19.83 10.66
CA ALA A 236 6.36 -21.16 10.28
C ALA A 236 6.32 -22.15 11.44
N CYS A 237 7.40 -22.20 12.26
CA CYS A 237 7.66 -23.32 13.15
C CYS A 237 7.52 -22.99 14.64
N SER A 238 7.55 -21.71 15.05
CA SER A 238 7.32 -21.35 16.46
C SER A 238 5.84 -21.09 16.76
N ASN A 239 5.51 -20.97 18.05
CA ASN A 239 4.21 -20.53 18.51
C ASN A 239 4.17 -19.02 18.78
N GLU A 240 5.22 -18.29 18.41
CA GLU A 240 5.26 -16.86 18.63
C GLU A 240 4.24 -16.12 17.75
N MET A 241 3.85 -14.97 18.25
CA MET A 241 2.90 -14.07 17.58
C MET A 241 3.57 -12.74 17.27
N PRO A 242 3.13 -12.01 16.24
CA PRO A 242 3.50 -10.62 16.07
C PRO A 242 3.19 -9.82 17.34
N GLN A 243 4.03 -8.83 17.65
CA GLN A 243 3.79 -7.97 18.81
C GLN A 243 2.60 -7.05 18.55
N PHE A 244 1.57 -7.15 19.39
CA PHE A 244 0.39 -6.30 19.29
C PHE A 244 0.71 -4.87 19.75
N PRO A 245 0.11 -3.84 19.13
CA PRO A 245 0.29 -2.45 19.54
C PRO A 245 -0.22 -2.23 20.96
N SER A 246 0.63 -1.71 21.86
CA SER A 246 0.30 -1.51 23.27
C SER A 246 -0.72 -0.41 23.54
N HIS A 247 -0.94 0.46 22.54
CA HIS A 247 -1.89 1.58 22.63
C HIS A 247 -3.29 1.26 22.09
N PHE A 248 -3.50 0.02 21.59
CA PHE A 248 -4.81 -0.39 21.10
C PHE A 248 -5.80 -0.62 22.25
N SER A 249 -7.06 -0.33 21.97
CA SER A 249 -8.17 -0.70 22.87
C SER A 249 -8.33 -2.22 22.98
N ASP A 250 -8.99 -2.68 24.05
CA ASP A 250 -9.31 -4.11 24.22
C ASP A 250 -10.07 -4.68 23.01
N VAL A 251 -10.94 -3.86 22.40
CA VAL A 251 -11.70 -4.23 21.18
C VAL A 251 -10.77 -4.39 19.98
N GLY A 252 -9.78 -3.51 19.83
CA GLY A 252 -8.77 -3.61 18.77
C GLY A 252 -7.86 -4.81 18.97
N LEU A 253 -7.45 -5.09 20.20
CA LEU A 253 -6.65 -6.26 20.55
C LEU A 253 -7.40 -7.58 20.30
N ASP A 254 -8.70 -7.65 20.65
CA ASP A 254 -9.55 -8.81 20.36
C ASP A 254 -9.68 -9.03 18.85
N PHE A 255 -9.90 -7.96 18.06
CA PHE A 255 -9.94 -8.04 16.60
C PHE A 255 -8.65 -8.61 16.02
N LEU A 256 -7.49 -8.11 16.47
CA LEU A 256 -6.19 -8.65 16.06
C LEU A 256 -6.03 -10.12 16.41
N ALA A 257 -6.47 -10.55 17.61
CA ALA A 257 -6.42 -11.95 18.01
C ALA A 257 -7.26 -12.85 17.07
N LYS A 258 -8.42 -12.37 16.58
CA LYS A 258 -9.24 -13.10 15.60
C LYS A 258 -8.58 -13.19 14.23
N CYS A 259 -7.84 -12.15 13.83
CA CYS A 259 -7.09 -12.15 12.55
C CYS A 259 -5.85 -13.05 12.62
N LEU A 260 -5.13 -13.03 13.73
CA LEU A 260 -3.83 -13.67 13.89
C LEU A 260 -3.94 -15.04 14.60
N GLU A 261 -5.09 -15.70 14.59
CA GLU A 261 -5.22 -17.10 15.02
C GLU A 261 -4.34 -18.01 14.13
N ARG A 262 -3.44 -18.77 14.75
CA ARG A 262 -2.47 -19.61 14.02
C ARG A 262 -3.12 -20.83 13.33
N ASP A 263 -4.17 -21.36 13.92
CA ASP A 263 -4.99 -22.40 13.29
C ASP A 263 -5.89 -21.75 12.24
N SER A 264 -5.57 -21.90 10.96
CA SER A 264 -6.32 -21.31 9.85
C SER A 264 -7.81 -21.68 9.86
N LYS A 265 -8.18 -22.85 10.42
CA LYS A 265 -9.57 -23.31 10.52
C LYS A 265 -10.37 -22.60 11.63
N LYS A 266 -9.68 -22.04 12.63
CA LYS A 266 -10.27 -21.27 13.73
C LYS A 266 -10.22 -19.77 13.47
N ARG A 267 -9.38 -19.33 12.51
CA ARG A 267 -9.26 -17.93 12.12
C ARG A 267 -10.60 -17.43 11.60
N TRP A 268 -11.00 -16.23 12.02
CA TRP A 268 -12.27 -15.65 11.62
C TRP A 268 -12.31 -15.37 10.11
N LYS A 269 -13.50 -15.49 9.54
CA LYS A 269 -13.77 -15.15 8.14
C LYS A 269 -14.07 -13.65 8.00
N VAL A 270 -14.00 -13.15 6.77
CA VAL A 270 -14.27 -11.74 6.45
C VAL A 270 -15.64 -11.28 6.97
N GLU A 271 -16.68 -12.12 6.83
CA GLU A 271 -18.04 -11.79 7.25
C GLU A 271 -18.11 -11.57 8.76
N GLN A 272 -17.50 -12.45 9.55
CA GLN A 272 -17.44 -12.34 11.01
C GLN A 272 -16.67 -11.08 11.45
N LEU A 273 -15.57 -10.77 10.75
CA LEU A 273 -14.77 -9.58 11.03
C LEU A 273 -15.49 -8.28 10.68
N LEU A 274 -16.33 -8.27 9.63
CA LEU A 274 -17.15 -7.10 9.28
C LEU A 274 -18.21 -6.78 10.35
N ASP A 275 -18.68 -7.79 11.07
CA ASP A 275 -19.64 -7.64 12.18
C ASP A 275 -18.95 -7.32 13.52
N HIS A 276 -17.62 -7.42 13.59
CA HIS A 276 -16.88 -7.19 14.83
C HIS A 276 -17.00 -5.73 15.30
N PRO A 277 -17.13 -5.47 16.64
CA PRO A 277 -17.28 -4.12 17.19
C PRO A 277 -16.18 -3.14 16.79
N PHE A 278 -14.97 -3.61 16.50
CA PHE A 278 -13.85 -2.80 16.01
C PHE A 278 -14.20 -2.04 14.72
N VAL A 279 -14.85 -2.68 13.76
CA VAL A 279 -15.19 -2.05 12.47
C VAL A 279 -16.65 -1.62 12.35
N SER A 280 -17.57 -2.17 13.17
CA SER A 280 -18.99 -1.85 13.12
C SER A 280 -19.30 -0.53 13.84
N LYS A 281 -18.63 -0.22 14.94
CA LYS A 281 -18.82 1.03 15.71
C LYS A 281 -18.33 2.28 14.99
N GLY A 282 -17.45 2.19 14.01
CA GLY A 282 -16.95 3.32 13.20
C GLY A 282 -18.06 4.11 12.47
N ASN A 283 -19.29 3.63 12.44
CA ASN A 283 -20.44 4.36 11.89
C ASN A 283 -21.02 5.42 12.85
N SER A 284 -20.55 5.49 14.11
CA SER A 284 -21.08 6.41 15.14
C SER A 284 -20.28 7.70 15.30
N VAL A 285 -19.19 7.87 14.58
CA VAL A 285 -18.55 9.17 14.48
C VAL A 285 -19.50 10.08 13.70
N LYS A 286 -20.34 10.82 14.42
CA LYS A 286 -21.04 11.99 13.85
C LYS A 286 -19.94 12.83 13.22
N ILE A 287 -19.91 12.84 11.89
CA ILE A 287 -19.15 13.83 11.12
C ILE A 287 -19.67 15.16 11.66
N LYS A 288 -18.95 15.77 12.60
CA LYS A 288 -19.13 17.18 12.89
C LYS A 288 -18.90 17.84 11.55
N ASN A 289 -19.95 18.41 10.99
CA ASN A 289 -19.90 19.13 9.73
C ASN A 289 -18.70 20.07 9.77
N PHE A 290 -17.58 19.65 9.27
CA PHE A 290 -16.55 20.55 8.85
C PHE A 290 -17.20 21.31 7.71
N LYS A 291 -17.56 22.57 7.95
CA LYS A 291 -17.85 23.52 6.89
C LYS A 291 -16.58 23.51 6.04
N VAL A 292 -16.64 22.77 4.95
CA VAL A 292 -15.61 22.83 3.91
C VAL A 292 -15.70 24.26 3.41
N ALA A 293 -14.77 25.10 3.81
CA ALA A 293 -14.56 26.39 3.19
C ALA A 293 -14.22 26.06 1.73
N SER A 294 -15.16 26.32 0.85
CA SER A 294 -15.04 26.07 -0.59
C SER A 294 -14.17 27.14 -1.23
N THR A 295 -12.86 27.08 -0.97
CA THR A 295 -11.85 27.78 -1.79
C THR A 295 -10.72 26.79 -2.07
N PRO A 296 -10.34 26.59 -3.33
CA PRO A 296 -9.17 25.80 -3.62
C PRO A 296 -7.95 26.57 -3.09
N ALA A 297 -7.41 26.11 -1.95
CA ALA A 297 -6.12 26.57 -1.51
C ALA A 297 -5.10 26.10 -2.57
N SER A 298 -4.44 27.05 -3.19
CA SER A 298 -3.34 26.79 -4.12
C SER A 298 -2.23 26.09 -3.34
N VAL A 299 -1.62 25.08 -3.94
CA VAL A 299 -0.53 24.27 -3.38
C VAL A 299 0.71 25.13 -3.01
N LEU A 300 0.67 26.43 -3.29
CA LEU A 300 1.74 27.39 -3.02
C LEU A 300 1.64 28.06 -1.63
N ASP A 301 0.53 27.92 -0.90
CA ASP A 301 0.34 28.56 0.41
C ASP A 301 0.76 27.69 1.62
N GLY A 302 1.39 26.57 1.38
CA GLY A 302 1.91 25.67 2.43
C GLY A 302 3.30 26.02 2.95
N GLY A 303 3.80 27.23 2.74
CA GLY A 303 5.11 27.66 3.21
C GLY A 303 5.05 28.92 4.05
N ILE A 304 5.39 28.79 5.32
CA ILE A 304 5.90 29.84 6.22
C ILE A 304 4.91 30.91 6.68
N PHE A 305 4.27 30.69 7.81
CA PHE A 305 4.07 31.71 8.84
C PHE A 305 4.09 31.04 10.23
N SER A 306 5.24 31.16 10.89
CA SER A 306 5.33 31.08 12.35
C SER A 306 4.64 32.31 12.90
N GLU A 307 3.54 32.14 13.64
CA GLU A 307 2.92 33.21 14.42
C GLU A 307 3.91 33.66 15.52
N MET A 308 4.33 34.90 15.43
CA MET A 308 4.85 35.62 16.59
C MET A 308 3.68 36.27 17.30
N ASP A 309 3.44 35.82 18.51
CA ASP A 309 2.57 36.51 19.48
C ASP A 309 3.09 37.91 19.77
N PHE A 310 2.34 38.94 19.39
CA PHE A 310 2.49 40.26 19.91
C PHE A 310 1.48 40.47 21.05
N SER A 311 1.95 40.43 22.27
CA SER A 311 1.25 41.02 23.41
C SER A 311 1.55 42.52 23.48
N ASP A 312 0.51 43.35 23.33
CA ASP A 312 0.51 44.76 23.67
C ASP A 312 0.73 44.94 25.19
N ASP A 313 1.71 45.73 25.56
CA ASP A 313 1.65 46.59 26.75
C ASP A 313 2.61 47.80 26.66
N GLN A 314 1.96 48.96 26.53
CA GLN A 314 2.16 50.28 27.06
C GLN A 314 3.59 50.93 27.16
N LEU A 315 3.69 52.04 26.38
CA LEU A 315 4.16 53.39 26.71
C LEU A 315 5.15 53.58 27.86
N SER A 316 6.36 54.11 27.52
CA SER A 316 6.81 55.39 28.03
C SER A 316 8.06 55.90 27.29
N SER A 317 8.06 57.21 27.04
CA SER A 317 9.07 58.08 26.47
C SER A 317 10.41 57.99 27.17
N ASP A 318 11.51 58.11 26.43
CA ASP A 318 12.44 59.27 26.56
C ASP A 318 13.58 59.18 25.55
N GLU A 319 14.01 60.34 25.14
CA GLU A 319 15.03 60.71 24.16
C GLU A 319 16.46 60.28 24.58
N ASP A 320 17.36 59.98 23.67
CA ASP A 320 18.56 60.79 23.34
C ASP A 320 19.57 60.07 22.41
N GLU A 321 19.92 60.81 21.41
CA GLU A 321 21.15 60.97 20.60
C GLU A 321 22.25 59.88 20.58
N SER A 322 22.62 59.59 19.37
CA SER A 322 23.93 59.85 18.73
C SER A 322 24.71 58.66 18.19
N THR A 323 25.04 58.86 16.92
CA THR A 323 26.31 58.61 16.18
C THR A 323 26.65 57.18 15.72
N SER A 324 26.63 57.14 14.41
CA SER A 324 27.71 56.73 13.47
C SER A 324 28.16 55.25 13.39
N GLY A 325 28.17 54.80 12.14
CA GLY A 325 29.28 53.96 11.72
C GLY A 325 28.92 52.76 10.81
N ASN A 326 29.04 53.00 9.54
CA ASN A 326 29.33 52.09 8.43
C ASN A 326 29.66 50.61 8.76
N ALA A 327 29.06 49.67 8.04
CA ALA A 327 29.79 48.92 7.00
C ALA A 327 28.93 47.77 6.42
N LEU A 328 28.83 47.81 5.14
CA LEU A 328 28.45 46.70 4.23
C LEU A 328 29.34 45.48 4.48
N ARG A 329 28.71 44.28 4.48
CA ARG A 329 29.38 43.10 3.94
C ARG A 329 28.34 42.05 3.49
N ASP A 330 28.28 41.92 2.18
CA ASP A 330 27.90 40.74 1.42
C ASP A 330 28.56 39.46 1.95
N HIS A 331 27.79 38.40 2.11
CA HIS A 331 28.34 37.06 2.01
C HIS A 331 27.36 36.16 1.25
N GLY A 332 27.59 36.15 -0.07
CA GLY A 332 27.12 35.06 -0.93
C GLY A 332 27.83 33.76 -0.57
N PHE A 333 27.06 32.68 -0.38
CA PHE A 333 27.60 31.38 -0.15
C PHE A 333 27.66 30.60 -1.48
N TRP A 334 28.87 30.47 -2.01
CA TRP A 334 29.20 29.59 -3.13
C TRP A 334 29.47 28.19 -2.61
N ILE A 335 28.72 27.19 -3.08
CA ILE A 335 29.10 25.79 -2.86
C ILE A 335 30.01 25.38 -4.02
N SER A 336 31.27 25.17 -3.68
CA SER A 336 32.29 24.62 -4.56
C SER A 336 32.15 23.09 -4.61
N THR A 337 31.91 22.57 -5.80
CA THR A 337 32.07 21.16 -6.11
C THR A 337 33.52 20.77 -6.17
N ARG A 338 33.98 19.87 -5.31
CA ARG A 338 35.18 19.04 -5.56
C ARG A 338 34.86 17.60 -5.38
N GLY A 339 35.19 16.84 -6.40
CA GLY A 339 34.96 15.40 -6.52
C GLY A 339 35.75 14.59 -5.49
N GLY A 340 35.15 13.52 -5.09
CA GLY A 340 35.75 12.42 -4.35
C GLY A 340 34.89 11.21 -4.56
N LYS A 341 35.38 10.25 -5.37
CA LYS A 341 34.83 8.91 -5.49
C LYS A 341 34.77 8.27 -4.11
N MET A 342 33.58 7.83 -3.72
CA MET A 342 33.42 6.75 -2.78
C MET A 342 32.39 5.79 -3.37
N ASP A 343 32.88 4.64 -3.76
CA ASP A 343 32.09 3.49 -4.10
C ASP A 343 31.38 3.02 -2.82
N LEU A 344 30.06 3.16 -2.78
CA LEU A 344 29.19 2.48 -1.85
C LEU A 344 28.36 1.50 -2.66
N GLU A 345 28.87 0.29 -2.77
CA GLU A 345 28.09 -0.88 -3.14
C GLU A 345 26.99 -1.07 -2.08
N SER A 346 25.77 -0.65 -2.39
CA SER A 346 24.58 -1.10 -1.69
C SER A 346 24.16 -2.43 -2.29
N SER A 347 24.68 -3.52 -1.70
CA SER A 347 24.23 -4.88 -2.01
C SER A 347 22.84 -5.13 -1.46
N GLU A 348 21.80 -4.77 -2.20
CA GLU A 348 20.48 -5.37 -2.04
C GLU A 348 20.44 -6.72 -2.78
N SER A 349 21.09 -7.71 -2.23
CA SER A 349 20.99 -9.09 -2.70
C SER A 349 19.76 -9.76 -2.07
N TRP A 350 18.66 -9.79 -2.80
CA TRP A 350 17.54 -10.68 -2.51
C TRP A 350 17.97 -12.10 -2.81
N ILE A 351 18.04 -12.92 -1.78
CA ILE A 351 18.39 -14.33 -1.91
C ILE A 351 17.24 -15.06 -2.62
N ASN A 352 17.51 -15.48 -3.85
CA ASN A 352 16.73 -16.51 -4.52
C ASN A 352 16.99 -17.85 -3.82
N VAL A 353 16.06 -18.32 -2.99
CA VAL A 353 16.06 -19.71 -2.55
C VAL A 353 15.57 -20.54 -3.72
N ARG A 354 16.52 -21.00 -4.54
CA ARG A 354 16.30 -22.12 -5.45
C ARG A 354 16.92 -23.35 -4.81
N ASN A 355 16.08 -24.31 -4.53
CA ASN A 355 16.31 -25.73 -4.78
C ASN A 355 14.98 -26.41 -5.01
#